data_0068dc96790bce2ca5e8c7a5be4896ff
#
_entry.id   0068dc96790bce2ca5e8c7a5be4896ff
#
_cell.length_a   1.000
_cell.length_b   1.000
_cell.length_c   1.000
_cell.angle_alpha   90.00
_cell.angle_beta   90.00
_cell.angle_gamma   90.00
#
_symmetry.space_group_name_H-M   'P 1'
#
loop_
_entity.id
_entity.type
_entity.pdbx_description
1 polymer ?
#
loop_
_entity_poly.entity_id
_entity_poly.type
_entity_poly.pdbx_seq_one_letter_code
_entity_poly.pdbx_strand_id
1 'polypeptide(L)'
;LLKDGGCQVVDDGRGIPVGKHHQYEDLSAAEVVLTILHAGGKFGGDGYKVSGGLHGVGISVVNALSSKVEVEIDRDGRRHAMSFQNGGEPNAKLSDIGEAPENRTGTTVRFWPDPEIFDEVKFRFQTLIERLQMMAFLNKNLTIEIYDERETKVKEKVFCYEGGIRDFVSHVNSSKEALFDDIGYFEQQDEGNEVEIAFQWNTGFNADGLHSFANGINTIEGGMHEEGFRSALTGVINRYAKSKGLIKDKDDNLQGEDIREGMTTITVSYTHLRAHETRED
;
A
#
# COMPACT_ATOMS: atom_id res chain seq x y z
N LEU A 1 4.63 -18.06 1.77
CA LEU A 1 3.85 -19.04 1.00
C LEU A 1 4.04 -20.42 1.62
N LEU A 2 2.95 -21.09 1.93
CA LEU A 2 2.93 -22.34 2.66
C LEU A 2 3.13 -23.55 1.72
N LYS A 3 3.63 -24.67 2.27
CA LYS A 3 3.88 -25.91 1.52
C LYS A 3 2.62 -26.53 0.92
N ASP A 4 1.49 -26.31 1.55
CA ASP A 4 0.18 -26.83 1.16
C ASP A 4 -0.57 -25.93 0.14
N GLY A 5 0.10 -24.90 -0.37
CA GLY A 5 -0.46 -23.99 -1.36
C GLY A 5 -1.18 -22.77 -0.78
N GLY A 6 -1.31 -22.67 0.55
CA GLY A 6 -1.86 -21.51 1.22
C GLY A 6 -0.89 -20.32 1.28
N CYS A 7 -1.41 -19.20 1.72
CA CYS A 7 -0.65 -18.00 2.03
C CYS A 7 -0.87 -17.59 3.49
N GLN A 8 0.20 -17.23 4.19
CA GLN A 8 0.14 -16.66 5.53
C GLN A 8 0.64 -15.21 5.49
N VAL A 9 -0.12 -14.32 6.09
CA VAL A 9 0.27 -12.92 6.35
C VAL A 9 0.28 -12.71 7.85
N VAL A 10 1.37 -12.14 8.36
CA VAL A 10 1.56 -11.85 9.79
C VAL A 10 1.88 -10.38 9.91
N ASP A 11 1.16 -9.66 10.75
CA ASP A 11 1.49 -8.28 11.13
C ASP A 11 1.82 -8.17 12.63
N ASP A 12 2.55 -7.12 12.98
CA ASP A 12 2.90 -6.72 14.34
C ASP A 12 2.10 -5.49 14.81
N GLY A 13 0.94 -5.28 14.20
CA GLY A 13 0.02 -4.21 14.55
C GLY A 13 -0.68 -4.42 15.89
N ARG A 14 -1.75 -3.67 16.14
CA ARG A 14 -2.50 -3.72 17.40
C ARG A 14 -3.38 -4.97 17.56
N GLY A 15 -3.48 -5.79 16.53
CA GLY A 15 -4.44 -6.89 16.42
C GLY A 15 -5.87 -6.40 16.14
N ILE A 16 -6.63 -7.15 15.35
CA ILE A 16 -8.04 -6.86 15.08
C ILE A 16 -8.83 -6.86 16.42
N PRO A 17 -9.79 -5.93 16.62
CA PRO A 17 -10.60 -5.92 17.83
C PRO A 17 -11.37 -7.25 18.02
N VAL A 18 -11.32 -7.79 19.24
CA VAL A 18 -11.90 -9.10 19.59
C VAL A 18 -13.23 -9.00 20.36
N GLY A 19 -13.59 -7.79 20.80
CA GLY A 19 -14.84 -7.52 21.53
C GLY A 19 -16.06 -7.65 20.62
N LYS A 20 -17.25 -7.52 21.23
CA LYS A 20 -18.53 -7.46 20.50
C LYS A 20 -18.57 -6.23 19.60
N HIS A 21 -19.16 -6.39 18.42
CA HIS A 21 -19.37 -5.27 17.52
C HIS A 21 -20.58 -4.44 17.96
N HIS A 22 -20.46 -3.10 17.89
CA HIS A 22 -21.51 -2.19 18.40
C HIS A 22 -22.85 -2.24 17.62
N GLN A 23 -22.81 -2.59 16.33
CA GLN A 23 -23.99 -2.69 15.47
C GLN A 23 -24.49 -4.14 15.29
N TYR A 24 -23.65 -5.14 15.57
CA TYR A 24 -23.95 -6.56 15.40
C TYR A 24 -23.73 -7.27 16.73
N GLU A 25 -24.73 -7.22 17.62
CA GLU A 25 -24.62 -7.65 19.02
C GLU A 25 -24.21 -9.12 19.21
N ASP A 26 -24.52 -9.99 18.25
CA ASP A 26 -24.21 -11.42 18.30
C ASP A 26 -22.84 -11.79 17.69
N LEU A 27 -22.16 -10.83 17.04
CA LEU A 27 -20.89 -11.04 16.35
C LEU A 27 -19.73 -10.33 17.04
N SER A 28 -18.55 -10.94 16.99
CA SER A 28 -17.32 -10.25 17.35
C SER A 28 -16.93 -9.25 16.27
N ALA A 29 -16.20 -8.18 16.64
CA ALA A 29 -15.68 -7.21 15.68
C ALA A 29 -14.79 -7.90 14.63
N ALA A 30 -14.02 -8.91 15.01
CA ALA A 30 -13.20 -9.70 14.09
C ALA A 30 -14.07 -10.45 13.06
N GLU A 31 -15.16 -11.08 13.48
CA GLU A 31 -16.09 -11.77 12.58
C GLU A 31 -16.75 -10.80 11.61
N VAL A 32 -17.19 -9.64 12.08
CA VAL A 32 -17.81 -8.60 11.25
C VAL A 32 -16.82 -8.12 10.18
N VAL A 33 -15.56 -7.79 10.54
CA VAL A 33 -14.52 -7.36 9.59
C VAL A 33 -14.22 -8.41 8.53
N LEU A 34 -14.31 -9.68 8.87
CA LEU A 34 -13.99 -10.81 7.99
C LEU A 34 -15.16 -11.26 7.12
N THR A 35 -16.41 -10.93 7.47
CA THR A 35 -17.59 -11.45 6.77
C THR A 35 -18.51 -10.39 6.18
N ILE A 36 -18.47 -9.16 6.68
CA ILE A 36 -19.38 -8.11 6.25
C ILE A 36 -18.64 -7.08 5.41
N LEU A 37 -19.17 -6.80 4.21
CA LEU A 37 -18.64 -5.77 3.34
C LEU A 37 -18.79 -4.39 3.98
N HIS A 38 -17.83 -3.52 3.75
CA HIS A 38 -17.79 -2.12 4.25
C HIS A 38 -17.73 -2.00 5.80
N ALA A 39 -17.48 -3.07 6.51
CA ALA A 39 -17.37 -3.09 7.97
C ALA A 39 -15.93 -2.91 8.49
N GLY A 40 -15.00 -2.53 7.64
CA GLY A 40 -13.59 -2.34 8.04
C GLY A 40 -13.44 -1.16 9.00
N GLY A 41 -12.72 -1.37 10.12
CA GLY A 41 -12.45 -0.38 11.18
C GLY A 41 -11.58 0.82 10.77
N LYS A 42 -11.40 1.06 9.48
CA LYS A 42 -10.65 2.18 8.91
C LYS A 42 -11.48 3.47 8.82
N PHE A 43 -12.79 3.37 9.01
CA PHE A 43 -13.74 4.46 8.94
C PHE A 43 -14.19 4.83 10.35
N GLY A 44 -13.68 5.94 10.90
CA GLY A 44 -14.20 6.50 12.15
C GLY A 44 -13.32 6.35 13.39
N GLY A 45 -12.03 6.66 13.31
CA GLY A 45 -11.17 6.78 14.48
C GLY A 45 -9.73 7.12 14.11
N ASP A 46 -8.97 7.65 15.07
CA ASP A 46 -7.55 8.03 14.94
C ASP A 46 -6.60 6.84 14.67
N GLY A 47 -7.14 5.69 14.25
CA GLY A 47 -6.44 4.43 14.13
C GLY A 47 -5.55 4.29 12.90
N TYR A 48 -5.88 4.97 11.81
CA TYR A 48 -5.15 4.88 10.54
C TYR A 48 -5.01 6.27 9.92
N LYS A 49 -3.78 6.76 9.80
CA LYS A 49 -3.50 8.04 9.13
C LYS A 49 -3.71 7.94 7.62
N VAL A 50 -3.33 6.81 7.03
CA VAL A 50 -3.46 6.51 5.60
C VAL A 50 -3.88 5.06 5.43
N SER A 51 -4.80 4.80 4.50
CA SER A 51 -5.23 3.45 4.16
C SER A 51 -5.35 3.29 2.64
N GLY A 52 -4.62 2.35 2.07
CA GLY A 52 -4.75 1.95 0.66
C GLY A 52 -6.08 1.28 0.31
N GLY A 53 -6.90 0.92 1.31
CA GLY A 53 -8.23 0.33 1.12
C GLY A 53 -9.32 1.35 1.38
N LEU A 54 -10.00 1.82 0.34
CA LEU A 54 -11.05 2.84 0.43
C LEU A 54 -12.43 2.31 0.84
N HIS A 55 -12.66 1.01 0.70
CA HIS A 55 -14.00 0.42 0.81
C HIS A 55 -14.19 -0.52 1.99
N GLY A 56 -13.16 -0.81 2.77
CA GLY A 56 -13.26 -1.73 3.93
C GLY A 56 -13.67 -3.17 3.56
N VAL A 57 -13.34 -3.61 2.33
CA VAL A 57 -13.77 -4.92 1.82
C VAL A 57 -12.61 -5.92 1.61
N GLY A 58 -11.37 -5.50 1.70
CA GLY A 58 -10.22 -6.33 1.31
C GLY A 58 -10.21 -7.70 1.99
N ILE A 59 -10.28 -7.74 3.30
CA ILE A 59 -10.19 -9.01 4.04
C ILE A 59 -11.45 -9.85 3.92
N SER A 60 -12.63 -9.25 3.85
CA SER A 60 -13.89 -10.00 3.65
C SER A 60 -13.97 -10.60 2.25
N VAL A 61 -13.41 -9.93 1.24
CA VAL A 61 -13.28 -10.48 -0.12
C VAL A 61 -12.27 -11.64 -0.14
N VAL A 62 -11.13 -11.54 0.54
CA VAL A 62 -10.19 -12.66 0.67
C VAL A 62 -10.89 -13.86 1.30
N ASN A 63 -11.68 -13.64 2.36
CA ASN A 63 -12.44 -14.70 3.01
C ASN A 63 -13.47 -15.34 2.06
N ALA A 64 -14.25 -14.52 1.34
CA ALA A 64 -15.26 -15.00 0.39
C ALA A 64 -14.67 -15.77 -0.80
N LEU A 65 -13.43 -15.49 -1.19
CA LEU A 65 -12.73 -16.13 -2.31
C LEU A 65 -11.83 -17.29 -1.87
N SER A 66 -11.92 -17.71 -0.62
CA SER A 66 -11.09 -18.79 -0.04
C SER A 66 -11.93 -20.00 0.33
N SER A 67 -11.40 -21.17 0.03
CA SER A 67 -11.98 -22.45 0.54
C SER A 67 -11.80 -22.59 2.05
N LYS A 68 -10.76 -21.95 2.60
CA LYS A 68 -10.45 -21.95 4.03
C LYS A 68 -9.72 -20.68 4.42
N VAL A 69 -10.07 -20.10 5.59
CA VAL A 69 -9.33 -19.01 6.24
C VAL A 69 -9.17 -19.35 7.73
N GLU A 70 -7.96 -19.11 8.25
CA GLU A 70 -7.64 -19.20 9.68
C GLU A 70 -7.11 -17.85 10.15
N VAL A 71 -7.58 -17.38 11.28
CA VAL A 71 -7.18 -16.10 11.86
C VAL A 71 -6.77 -16.29 13.31
N GLU A 72 -5.58 -15.81 13.66
CA GLU A 72 -5.10 -15.68 15.03
C GLU A 72 -4.89 -14.19 15.33
N ILE A 73 -5.33 -13.74 16.48
CA ILE A 73 -5.24 -12.35 16.93
C ILE A 73 -4.56 -12.31 18.29
N ASP A 74 -3.39 -11.68 18.37
CA ASP A 74 -2.69 -11.40 19.60
C ASP A 74 -3.04 -9.97 20.04
N ARG A 75 -3.81 -9.86 21.13
CA ARG A 75 -4.28 -8.57 21.65
C ARG A 75 -4.52 -8.64 23.14
N ASP A 76 -4.16 -7.57 23.84
CA ASP A 76 -4.35 -7.41 25.29
C ASP A 76 -3.79 -8.60 26.12
N GLY A 77 -2.65 -9.14 25.67
CA GLY A 77 -1.97 -10.28 26.31
C GLY A 77 -2.61 -11.64 26.05
N ARG A 78 -3.67 -11.71 25.25
CA ARG A 78 -4.39 -12.94 24.92
C ARG A 78 -4.32 -13.24 23.45
N ARG A 79 -4.31 -14.54 23.11
CA ARG A 79 -4.43 -15.04 21.74
C ARG A 79 -5.84 -15.54 21.50
N HIS A 80 -6.46 -15.03 20.46
CA HIS A 80 -7.77 -15.43 19.99
C HIS A 80 -7.65 -16.09 18.62
N ALA A 81 -8.51 -17.04 18.33
CA ALA A 81 -8.57 -17.69 17.03
C ALA A 81 -10.00 -17.87 16.54
N MET A 82 -10.14 -17.84 15.22
CA MET A 82 -11.34 -18.22 14.51
C MET A 82 -10.98 -18.77 13.12
N SER A 83 -11.92 -19.47 12.49
CA SER A 83 -11.74 -20.03 11.16
C SER A 83 -13.00 -19.99 10.34
N PHE A 84 -12.83 -19.99 9.01
CA PHE A 84 -13.89 -19.95 8.01
C PHE A 84 -13.63 -21.02 6.96
N GLN A 85 -14.70 -21.43 6.30
CA GLN A 85 -14.69 -22.38 5.19
C GLN A 85 -15.71 -21.96 4.12
N ASN A 86 -15.64 -22.58 2.95
CA ASN A 86 -16.66 -22.47 1.89
C ASN A 86 -17.05 -21.03 1.55
N GLY A 87 -16.05 -20.15 1.33
CA GLY A 87 -16.34 -18.77 0.94
C GLY A 87 -16.81 -17.87 2.10
N GLY A 88 -16.31 -18.09 3.31
CA GLY A 88 -16.52 -17.21 4.46
C GLY A 88 -17.55 -17.67 5.47
N GLU A 89 -18.03 -18.93 5.41
CA GLU A 89 -18.85 -19.51 6.45
C GLU A 89 -18.01 -19.75 7.72
N PRO A 90 -18.42 -19.22 8.89
CA PRO A 90 -17.71 -19.46 10.13
C PRO A 90 -17.71 -20.96 10.49
N ASN A 91 -16.53 -21.57 10.54
CA ASN A 91 -16.34 -22.93 10.99
C ASN A 91 -16.15 -23.00 12.51
N ALA A 92 -15.56 -21.95 13.09
CA ALA A 92 -15.43 -21.77 14.53
C ALA A 92 -15.59 -20.30 14.89
N LYS A 93 -16.37 -20.01 15.93
CA LYS A 93 -16.49 -18.65 16.48
C LYS A 93 -15.17 -18.20 17.11
N LEU A 94 -14.99 -16.90 17.20
CA LEU A 94 -13.83 -16.31 17.89
C LEU A 94 -13.78 -16.85 19.33
N SER A 95 -12.67 -17.45 19.67
CA SER A 95 -12.41 -18.01 21.01
C SER A 95 -11.04 -17.60 21.51
N ASP A 96 -10.93 -17.36 22.81
CA ASP A 96 -9.67 -17.19 23.51
C ASP A 96 -8.99 -18.57 23.62
N ILE A 97 -7.78 -18.69 23.08
CA ILE A 97 -7.02 -19.94 23.04
C ILE A 97 -5.79 -19.94 23.95
N GLY A 98 -5.61 -18.88 24.73
CA GLY A 98 -4.55 -18.81 25.72
C GLY A 98 -3.83 -17.47 25.77
N GLU A 99 -2.67 -17.45 26.40
CA GLU A 99 -1.81 -16.27 26.47
C GLU A 99 -1.13 -16.02 25.13
N ALA A 100 -1.09 -14.75 24.72
CA ALA A 100 -0.25 -14.34 23.60
C ALA A 100 1.24 -14.51 23.96
N PRO A 101 2.12 -14.77 23.00
CA PRO A 101 3.56 -14.70 23.25
C PRO A 101 3.94 -13.36 23.88
N GLU A 102 4.94 -13.36 24.75
CA GLU A 102 5.33 -12.20 25.53
C GLU A 102 5.53 -10.95 24.64
N ASN A 103 4.89 -9.87 25.02
CA ASN A 103 4.91 -8.58 24.31
C ASN A 103 4.46 -8.60 22.83
N ARG A 104 3.81 -9.66 22.38
CA ARG A 104 3.28 -9.73 21.02
C ARG A 104 1.89 -9.14 20.92
N THR A 105 1.70 -8.26 19.91
CA THR A 105 0.40 -7.88 19.37
C THR A 105 0.42 -8.09 17.86
N GLY A 106 -0.73 -8.21 17.23
CA GLY A 106 -0.84 -8.33 15.78
C GLY A 106 -1.87 -9.34 15.34
N THR A 107 -1.93 -9.54 14.02
CA THR A 107 -2.84 -10.51 13.42
C THR A 107 -2.08 -11.46 12.51
N THR A 108 -2.44 -12.72 12.53
CA THR A 108 -2.01 -13.74 11.58
C THR A 108 -3.22 -14.22 10.81
N VAL A 109 -3.17 -14.10 9.49
CA VAL A 109 -4.21 -14.61 8.57
C VAL A 109 -3.58 -15.66 7.67
N ARG A 110 -4.16 -16.85 7.64
CA ARG A 110 -3.82 -17.91 6.68
C ARG A 110 -5.02 -18.14 5.79
N PHE A 111 -4.81 -18.22 4.49
CA PHE A 111 -5.90 -18.44 3.55
C PHE A 111 -5.49 -19.33 2.38
N TRP A 112 -6.45 -20.07 1.88
CA TRP A 112 -6.30 -20.96 0.73
C TRP A 112 -7.31 -20.54 -0.33
N PRO A 113 -6.86 -20.03 -1.50
CA PRO A 113 -7.77 -19.66 -2.58
C PRO A 113 -8.64 -20.82 -3.00
N ASP A 114 -9.91 -20.53 -3.34
CA ASP A 114 -10.87 -21.57 -3.71
C ASP A 114 -10.66 -22.01 -5.16
N PRO A 115 -10.33 -23.29 -5.42
CA PRO A 115 -10.17 -23.81 -6.77
C PRO A 115 -11.47 -23.90 -7.58
N GLU A 116 -12.64 -23.75 -6.95
CA GLU A 116 -13.90 -23.64 -7.67
C GLU A 116 -14.14 -22.24 -8.23
N ILE A 117 -13.43 -21.23 -7.70
CA ILE A 117 -13.53 -19.82 -8.12
C ILE A 117 -12.40 -19.43 -9.06
N PHE A 118 -11.18 -19.91 -8.77
CA PHE A 118 -9.98 -19.55 -9.52
C PHE A 118 -9.52 -20.67 -10.44
N ASP A 119 -9.31 -20.38 -11.70
CA ASP A 119 -8.74 -21.32 -12.69
C ASP A 119 -7.32 -21.78 -12.29
N GLU A 120 -6.54 -20.89 -11.65
CA GLU A 120 -5.20 -21.16 -11.14
C GLU A 120 -5.05 -20.63 -9.70
N VAL A 121 -4.85 -21.53 -8.74
CA VAL A 121 -4.65 -21.17 -7.31
C VAL A 121 -3.18 -21.03 -6.91
N LYS A 122 -2.26 -21.02 -7.87
CA LYS A 122 -0.83 -20.98 -7.62
C LYS A 122 -0.31 -19.54 -7.48
N PHE A 123 0.17 -19.19 -6.30
CA PHE A 123 0.85 -17.90 -6.07
C PHE A 123 2.17 -17.81 -6.87
N ARG A 124 2.37 -16.69 -7.56
CA ARG A 124 3.59 -16.38 -8.30
C ARG A 124 4.50 -15.53 -7.41
N PHE A 125 5.58 -16.14 -6.91
CA PHE A 125 6.50 -15.49 -5.96
C PHE A 125 7.08 -14.18 -6.52
N GLN A 126 7.46 -14.16 -7.80
CA GLN A 126 8.01 -12.95 -8.43
C GLN A 126 7.00 -11.78 -8.46
N THR A 127 5.75 -12.04 -8.78
CA THR A 127 4.69 -11.01 -8.77
C THR A 127 4.46 -10.45 -7.37
N LEU A 128 4.53 -11.31 -6.34
CA LEU A 128 4.42 -10.86 -4.95
C LEU A 128 5.64 -10.00 -4.55
N ILE A 129 6.86 -10.40 -4.91
CA ILE A 129 8.06 -9.60 -4.66
C ILE A 129 7.91 -8.19 -5.22
N GLU A 130 7.53 -8.05 -6.48
CA GLU A 130 7.40 -6.75 -7.14
C GLU A 130 6.35 -5.86 -6.44
N ARG A 131 5.21 -6.43 -6.06
CA ARG A 131 4.16 -5.70 -5.35
C ARG A 131 4.55 -5.32 -3.93
N LEU A 132 5.15 -6.23 -3.18
CA LEU A 132 5.57 -5.97 -1.80
C LEU A 132 6.75 -5.00 -1.73
N GLN A 133 7.68 -5.06 -2.70
CA GLN A 133 8.77 -4.09 -2.81
C GLN A 133 8.23 -2.68 -3.06
N MET A 134 7.24 -2.54 -3.97
CA MET A 134 6.57 -1.26 -4.20
C MET A 134 5.91 -0.72 -2.93
N MET A 135 5.20 -1.59 -2.18
CA MET A 135 4.59 -1.20 -0.91
C MET A 135 5.64 -0.74 0.12
N ALA A 136 6.79 -1.40 0.18
CA ALA A 136 7.87 -1.01 1.08
C ALA A 136 8.48 0.36 0.70
N PHE A 137 8.63 0.68 -0.58
CA PHE A 137 9.06 2.02 -1.02
C PHE A 137 8.08 3.13 -0.63
N LEU A 138 6.78 2.86 -0.72
CA LEU A 138 5.75 3.83 -0.40
C LEU A 138 5.52 4.02 1.11
N ASN A 139 6.09 3.15 1.95
CA ASN A 139 5.94 3.22 3.40
C ASN A 139 7.32 3.21 4.06
N LYS A 140 7.86 4.38 4.35
CA LYS A 140 9.18 4.55 5.00
C LYS A 140 9.29 3.69 6.26
N ASN A 141 10.40 2.99 6.41
CA ASN A 141 10.72 2.14 7.57
C ASN A 141 9.80 0.93 7.77
N LEU A 142 8.85 0.66 6.86
CA LEU A 142 8.10 -0.59 6.89
C LEU A 142 9.01 -1.74 6.44
N THR A 143 9.20 -2.71 7.30
CA THR A 143 9.90 -3.95 6.94
C THR A 143 8.88 -4.97 6.44
N ILE A 144 9.11 -5.49 5.24
CA ILE A 144 8.30 -6.56 4.65
C ILE A 144 9.23 -7.74 4.38
N GLU A 145 8.91 -8.88 4.98
CA GLU A 145 9.61 -10.14 4.78
C GLU A 145 8.70 -11.09 4.00
N ILE A 146 9.23 -11.74 2.98
CA ILE A 146 8.48 -12.74 2.21
C ILE A 146 9.27 -14.04 2.12
N TYR A 147 8.60 -15.14 2.47
CA TYR A 147 9.14 -16.50 2.46
C TYR A 147 8.32 -17.39 1.52
N ASP A 148 8.98 -18.15 0.66
CA ASP A 148 8.37 -19.20 -0.15
C ASP A 148 8.89 -20.56 0.32
N GLU A 149 8.06 -21.26 1.08
CA GLU A 149 8.36 -22.56 1.69
C GLU A 149 7.90 -23.75 0.84
N ARG A 150 7.35 -23.51 -0.34
CA ARG A 150 6.80 -24.57 -1.19
C ARG A 150 7.85 -25.54 -1.75
N GLU A 151 9.09 -25.06 -1.87
CA GLU A 151 10.21 -25.89 -2.29
C GLU A 151 11.07 -26.28 -1.08
N THR A 152 11.92 -27.31 -1.23
CA THR A 152 12.82 -27.78 -0.17
C THR A 152 13.77 -26.67 0.31
N LYS A 153 14.21 -25.80 -0.60
CA LYS A 153 15.00 -24.62 -0.27
C LYS A 153 14.06 -23.40 -0.21
N VAL A 154 13.87 -22.88 0.98
CA VAL A 154 13.08 -21.66 1.21
C VAL A 154 13.71 -20.50 0.44
N LYS A 155 12.87 -19.78 -0.32
CA LYS A 155 13.24 -18.51 -0.94
C LYS A 155 12.79 -17.39 -0.02
N GLU A 156 13.68 -16.42 0.20
CA GLU A 156 13.46 -15.31 1.12
C GLU A 156 13.80 -13.99 0.45
N LYS A 157 13.02 -12.94 0.75
CA LYS A 157 13.31 -11.55 0.44
C LYS A 157 12.85 -10.66 1.60
N VAL A 158 13.67 -9.64 1.89
CA VAL A 158 13.37 -8.62 2.91
C VAL A 158 13.46 -7.27 2.24
N PHE A 159 12.47 -6.42 2.48
CA PHE A 159 12.41 -5.05 2.00
C PHE A 159 12.24 -4.10 3.18
N CYS A 160 13.08 -3.07 3.24
CA CYS A 160 12.97 -1.96 4.17
C CYS A 160 13.68 -0.76 3.56
N TYR A 161 12.99 0.34 3.37
CA TYR A 161 13.51 1.53 2.72
C TYR A 161 13.33 2.77 3.63
N GLU A 162 14.44 3.24 4.20
CA GLU A 162 14.43 4.42 5.06
C GLU A 162 14.21 5.72 4.28
N GLY A 163 14.70 5.78 3.05
CA GLY A 163 14.52 6.89 2.14
C GLY A 163 13.15 6.93 1.44
N GLY A 164 12.35 5.86 1.55
CA GLY A 164 11.01 5.79 0.97
C GLY A 164 11.02 5.99 -0.54
N ILE A 165 10.28 7.00 -1.03
CA ILE A 165 10.19 7.27 -2.47
C ILE A 165 11.49 7.79 -3.11
N ARG A 166 12.45 8.30 -2.33
CA ARG A 166 13.80 8.59 -2.84
C ARG A 166 14.52 7.30 -3.23
N ASP A 167 14.43 6.27 -2.39
CA ASP A 167 14.99 4.96 -2.68
C ASP A 167 14.29 4.33 -3.90
N PHE A 168 13.00 4.62 -4.07
CA PHE A 168 12.26 4.20 -5.25
C PHE A 168 12.80 4.86 -6.53
N VAL A 169 13.05 6.18 -6.54
CA VAL A 169 13.70 6.86 -7.67
C VAL A 169 15.07 6.25 -7.96
N SER A 170 15.91 6.04 -6.92
CA SER A 170 17.21 5.35 -7.07
C SER A 170 17.06 3.97 -7.70
N HIS A 171 16.08 3.20 -7.26
CA HIS A 171 15.81 1.87 -7.78
C HIS A 171 15.43 1.89 -9.26
N VAL A 172 14.51 2.78 -9.66
CA VAL A 172 14.08 2.94 -11.06
C VAL A 172 15.23 3.42 -11.94
N ASN A 173 16.12 4.26 -11.41
CA ASN A 173 17.28 4.79 -12.12
C ASN A 173 18.54 3.91 -12.00
N SER A 174 18.49 2.75 -11.32
CA SER A 174 19.66 1.90 -11.05
C SER A 174 20.42 1.45 -12.32
N SER A 175 19.75 1.39 -13.47
CA SER A 175 20.33 1.06 -14.78
C SER A 175 20.53 2.26 -15.69
N LYS A 176 20.32 3.47 -15.19
CA LYS A 176 20.41 4.73 -15.96
C LYS A 176 21.52 5.60 -15.37
N GLU A 177 22.11 6.46 -16.21
CA GLU A 177 23.08 7.45 -15.78
C GLU A 177 22.36 8.74 -15.34
N ALA A 178 22.45 9.07 -14.05
CA ALA A 178 21.86 10.30 -13.52
C ALA A 178 22.65 11.53 -14.00
N LEU A 179 21.95 12.64 -14.30
CA LEU A 179 22.61 13.92 -14.65
C LEU A 179 23.27 14.56 -13.44
N PHE A 180 22.83 14.26 -12.23
CA PHE A 180 23.38 14.70 -10.95
C PHE A 180 23.00 13.71 -9.86
N ASP A 181 23.82 13.61 -8.81
CA ASP A 181 23.68 12.60 -7.76
C ASP A 181 22.47 12.85 -6.85
N ASP A 182 22.10 14.12 -6.66
CA ASP A 182 21.02 14.49 -5.75
C ASP A 182 19.65 14.12 -6.30
N ILE A 183 18.82 13.49 -5.46
CA ILE A 183 17.41 13.27 -5.74
C ILE A 183 16.62 14.42 -5.14
N GLY A 184 15.95 15.18 -6.01
CA GLY A 184 15.01 16.20 -5.59
C GLY A 184 13.86 15.58 -4.79
N TYR A 185 13.54 16.20 -3.66
CA TYR A 185 12.48 15.71 -2.78
C TYR A 185 11.76 16.85 -2.08
N PHE A 186 10.47 16.77 -1.99
CA PHE A 186 9.68 17.61 -1.11
C PHE A 186 8.44 16.87 -0.60
N GLU A 187 7.98 17.31 0.53
CA GLU A 187 6.79 16.84 1.22
C GLU A 187 6.01 18.07 1.70
N GLN A 188 4.73 18.07 1.49
CA GLN A 188 3.84 19.17 1.89
C GLN A 188 2.54 18.59 2.42
N GLN A 189 2.09 19.12 3.54
CA GLN A 189 0.80 18.78 4.14
C GLN A 189 -0.06 20.05 4.22
N ASP A 190 -1.32 19.94 3.80
CA ASP A 190 -2.30 21.03 3.88
C ASP A 190 -3.72 20.45 4.03
N GLU A 191 -4.49 20.97 5.01
CA GLU A 191 -5.91 20.69 5.26
C GLU A 191 -6.34 19.21 5.15
N GLY A 192 -5.49 18.29 5.60
CA GLY A 192 -5.76 16.84 5.56
C GLY A 192 -5.36 16.16 4.26
N ASN A 193 -4.71 16.88 3.36
CA ASN A 193 -4.02 16.31 2.21
C ASN A 193 -2.51 16.35 2.45
N GLU A 194 -1.82 15.33 2.01
CA GLU A 194 -0.36 15.26 2.03
C GLU A 194 0.11 14.87 0.63
N VAL A 195 1.16 15.51 0.16
CA VAL A 195 1.82 15.17 -1.08
C VAL A 195 3.29 14.97 -0.83
N GLU A 196 3.83 13.90 -1.37
CA GLU A 196 5.24 13.55 -1.32
C GLU A 196 5.74 13.31 -2.73
N ILE A 197 6.83 13.98 -3.15
CA ILE A 197 7.37 13.88 -4.50
C ILE A 197 8.89 13.72 -4.43
N ALA A 198 9.40 12.73 -5.17
CA ALA A 198 10.83 12.56 -5.42
C ALA A 198 11.09 12.48 -6.93
N PHE A 199 12.18 13.10 -7.40
CA PHE A 199 12.52 13.12 -8.81
C PHE A 199 14.02 13.27 -9.06
N GLN A 200 14.46 12.79 -10.21
CA GLN A 200 15.83 12.91 -10.68
C GLN A 200 15.87 12.85 -12.20
N TRP A 201 16.71 13.66 -12.85
CA TRP A 201 16.96 13.55 -14.28
C TRP A 201 18.09 12.56 -14.58
N ASN A 202 17.96 11.86 -15.68
CA ASN A 202 18.94 10.91 -16.19
C ASN A 202 19.12 11.09 -17.71
N THR A 203 20.15 10.46 -18.28
CA THR A 203 20.49 10.55 -19.70
C THR A 203 19.55 9.74 -20.62
N GLY A 204 18.54 9.07 -20.09
CA GLY A 204 17.58 8.29 -20.88
C GLY A 204 16.58 9.19 -21.61
N PHE A 205 16.26 8.83 -22.84
CA PHE A 205 15.26 9.54 -23.67
C PHE A 205 13.82 9.06 -23.36
N ASN A 206 13.53 8.58 -22.17
CA ASN A 206 12.18 8.14 -21.83
C ASN A 206 11.27 9.35 -21.60
N ALA A 207 10.25 9.45 -22.41
CA ALA A 207 9.34 10.60 -22.48
C ALA A 207 8.50 10.81 -21.23
N ASP A 208 8.38 9.93 -20.29
CA ASP A 208 7.67 10.16 -19.02
C ASP A 208 7.94 9.02 -18.03
N GLY A 209 8.94 9.20 -17.20
CA GLY A 209 9.24 8.32 -16.07
C GLY A 209 8.44 8.66 -14.82
N LEU A 210 7.22 9.18 -14.98
CA LEU A 210 6.37 9.56 -13.86
C LEU A 210 5.52 8.38 -13.39
N HIS A 211 5.67 8.05 -12.11
CA HIS A 211 4.87 7.06 -11.42
C HIS A 211 4.05 7.77 -10.33
N SER A 212 2.73 7.68 -10.42
CA SER A 212 1.83 8.37 -9.51
C SER A 212 1.00 7.41 -8.65
N PHE A 213 0.80 7.78 -7.40
CA PHE A 213 0.09 6.98 -6.41
C PHE A 213 -0.86 7.85 -5.59
N ALA A 214 -2.01 7.29 -5.26
CA ALA A 214 -2.97 7.87 -4.33
C ALA A 214 -3.25 6.87 -3.20
N ASN A 215 -2.97 7.26 -1.95
CA ASN A 215 -3.11 6.38 -0.78
C ASN A 215 -2.43 5.00 -0.96
N GLY A 216 -1.24 4.99 -1.59
CA GLY A 216 -0.48 3.76 -1.85
C GLY A 216 -0.95 2.93 -3.05
N ILE A 217 -1.96 3.38 -3.80
CA ILE A 217 -2.48 2.73 -5.00
C ILE A 217 -1.94 3.45 -6.23
N ASN A 218 -1.38 2.69 -7.18
CA ASN A 218 -0.89 3.23 -8.44
C ASN A 218 -2.05 3.81 -9.26
N THR A 219 -1.94 5.09 -9.63
CA THR A 219 -2.91 5.80 -10.47
C THR A 219 -2.51 5.71 -11.94
N ILE A 220 -2.76 4.55 -12.56
CA ILE A 220 -2.32 4.24 -13.93
C ILE A 220 -2.87 5.24 -14.96
N GLU A 221 -4.07 5.77 -14.72
CA GLU A 221 -4.74 6.76 -15.58
C GLU A 221 -4.38 8.20 -15.23
N GLY A 222 -3.41 8.41 -14.33
CA GLY A 222 -3.02 9.73 -13.83
C GLY A 222 -3.99 10.26 -12.77
N GLY A 223 -3.96 11.58 -12.58
CA GLY A 223 -4.83 12.28 -11.63
C GLY A 223 -4.45 13.75 -11.46
N MET A 224 -5.29 14.50 -10.73
CA MET A 224 -5.08 15.94 -10.49
C MET A 224 -3.76 16.25 -9.80
N HIS A 225 -3.26 15.37 -8.93
CA HIS A 225 -1.95 15.51 -8.27
C HIS A 225 -0.80 15.42 -9.27
N GLU A 226 -0.91 14.57 -10.27
CA GLU A 226 0.06 14.43 -11.36
C GLU A 226 0.05 15.67 -12.27
N GLU A 227 -1.13 16.09 -12.72
CA GLU A 227 -1.28 17.28 -13.54
C GLU A 227 -0.83 18.55 -12.82
N GLY A 228 -1.13 18.66 -11.53
CA GLY A 228 -0.67 19.74 -10.67
C GLY A 228 0.87 19.81 -10.61
N PHE A 229 1.53 18.67 -10.42
CA PHE A 229 2.98 18.59 -10.41
C PHE A 229 3.58 18.99 -11.77
N ARG A 230 3.09 18.43 -12.89
CA ARG A 230 3.55 18.74 -14.25
C ARG A 230 3.45 20.24 -14.55
N SER A 231 2.34 20.85 -14.22
CA SER A 231 2.07 22.26 -14.43
C SER A 231 3.00 23.14 -13.55
N ALA A 232 3.09 22.81 -12.26
CA ALA A 232 3.93 23.53 -11.31
C ALA A 232 5.41 23.48 -11.70
N LEU A 233 5.93 22.30 -12.04
CA LEU A 233 7.33 22.11 -12.47
C LEU A 233 7.64 22.95 -13.69
N THR A 234 6.80 22.91 -14.72
CA THR A 234 6.96 23.68 -15.95
C THR A 234 7.00 25.19 -15.64
N GLY A 235 6.07 25.67 -14.81
CA GLY A 235 6.01 27.07 -14.41
C GLY A 235 7.21 27.53 -13.59
N VAL A 236 7.68 26.71 -12.66
CA VAL A 236 8.84 27.03 -11.80
C VAL A 236 10.11 27.09 -12.62
N ILE A 237 10.37 26.10 -13.47
CA ILE A 237 11.59 26.05 -14.29
C ILE A 237 11.65 27.24 -15.26
N ASN A 238 10.56 27.57 -15.95
CA ASN A 238 10.53 28.72 -16.85
C ASN A 238 10.75 30.04 -16.10
N ARG A 239 10.14 30.24 -14.94
CA ARG A 239 10.38 31.43 -14.11
C ARG A 239 11.85 31.53 -13.66
N TYR A 240 12.42 30.41 -13.21
CA TYR A 240 13.82 30.35 -12.80
C TYR A 240 14.74 30.65 -13.96
N ALA A 241 14.55 30.02 -15.10
CA ALA A 241 15.38 30.21 -16.30
C ALA A 241 15.38 31.68 -16.76
N LYS A 242 14.22 32.34 -16.77
CA LYS A 242 14.12 33.79 -17.06
C LYS A 242 14.82 34.65 -16.00
N SER A 243 14.60 34.37 -14.72
CA SER A 243 15.21 35.11 -13.61
C SER A 243 16.73 35.02 -13.60
N LYS A 244 17.29 33.93 -14.12
CA LYS A 244 18.76 33.73 -14.25
C LYS A 244 19.32 34.14 -15.62
N GLY A 245 18.45 34.63 -16.52
CA GLY A 245 18.88 35.04 -17.88
C GLY A 245 19.26 33.85 -18.77
N LEU A 246 18.90 32.63 -18.42
CA LEU A 246 19.11 31.44 -19.24
C LEU A 246 18.22 31.45 -20.48
N ILE A 247 17.05 32.04 -20.35
CA ILE A 247 16.10 32.34 -21.43
C ILE A 247 15.81 33.83 -21.38
N LYS A 248 15.78 34.51 -22.53
CA LYS A 248 15.42 35.94 -22.60
C LYS A 248 13.93 36.11 -22.45
N ASP A 249 13.49 37.26 -21.92
CA ASP A 249 12.03 37.51 -21.72
C ASP A 249 11.22 37.44 -23.01
N LYS A 250 11.84 37.71 -24.16
CA LYS A 250 11.21 37.65 -25.50
C LYS A 250 11.20 36.26 -26.12
N ASP A 251 11.95 35.32 -25.58
CA ASP A 251 12.03 33.96 -26.09
C ASP A 251 10.85 33.13 -25.58
N ASP A 252 10.43 32.13 -26.34
CA ASP A 252 9.37 31.22 -25.96
C ASP A 252 9.73 30.42 -24.69
N ASN A 253 8.74 30.09 -23.93
CA ASN A 253 8.91 29.22 -22.76
C ASN A 253 9.28 27.79 -23.19
N LEU A 254 10.08 27.10 -22.36
CA LEU A 254 10.29 25.66 -22.51
C LEU A 254 8.96 24.92 -22.36
N GLN A 255 8.74 23.95 -23.22
CA GLN A 255 7.57 23.08 -23.13
C GLN A 255 7.69 22.10 -21.98
N GLY A 256 6.58 21.70 -21.40
CA GLY A 256 6.60 20.76 -20.28
C GLY A 256 7.22 19.40 -20.63
N GLU A 257 7.07 18.95 -21.88
CA GLU A 257 7.68 17.73 -22.40
C GLU A 257 9.19 17.80 -22.43
N ASP A 258 9.76 18.92 -22.90
CA ASP A 258 11.21 19.14 -22.92
C ASP A 258 11.81 19.12 -21.50
N ILE A 259 11.08 19.72 -20.54
CA ILE A 259 11.51 19.77 -19.13
C ILE A 259 11.52 18.38 -18.50
N ARG A 260 10.55 17.53 -18.85
CA ARG A 260 10.40 16.20 -18.27
C ARG A 260 11.15 15.11 -19.02
N GLU A 261 11.77 15.43 -20.15
CA GLU A 261 12.60 14.46 -20.86
C GLU A 261 13.71 13.93 -19.96
N GLY A 262 13.84 12.61 -19.87
CA GLY A 262 14.81 11.94 -19.01
C GLY A 262 14.52 12.02 -17.50
N MET A 263 13.37 12.56 -17.08
CA MET A 263 13.02 12.66 -15.68
C MET A 263 12.34 11.37 -15.17
N THR A 264 12.82 10.85 -14.05
CA THR A 264 12.11 9.86 -13.24
C THR A 264 11.48 10.59 -12.06
N THR A 265 10.17 10.42 -11.88
CA THR A 265 9.43 11.04 -10.77
C THR A 265 8.51 10.03 -10.10
N ILE A 266 8.51 10.04 -8.79
CA ILE A 266 7.52 9.35 -7.96
C ILE A 266 6.70 10.43 -7.25
N THR A 267 5.39 10.44 -7.45
CA THR A 267 4.47 11.33 -6.75
C THR A 267 3.44 10.52 -5.99
N VAL A 268 3.27 10.85 -4.72
CA VAL A 268 2.32 10.19 -3.84
C VAL A 268 1.43 11.24 -3.22
N SER A 269 0.12 11.07 -3.32
CA SER A 269 -0.84 11.87 -2.56
C SER A 269 -1.53 11.01 -1.51
N TYR A 270 -1.65 11.58 -0.33
CA TYR A 270 -2.43 11.01 0.76
C TYR A 270 -3.59 11.96 1.05
N THR A 271 -4.79 11.43 0.99
CA THR A 271 -5.98 12.16 1.38
C THR A 271 -6.53 11.52 2.64
N HIS A 272 -6.70 12.31 3.70
CA HIS A 272 -7.49 11.84 4.83
C HIS A 272 -8.94 11.77 4.36
N LEU A 273 -9.40 10.55 4.10
CA LEU A 273 -10.82 10.31 3.88
C LEU A 273 -11.54 10.68 5.19
N ARG A 274 -12.10 11.89 5.25
CA ARG A 274 -13.23 12.10 6.14
C ARG A 274 -14.26 11.09 5.72
N ALA A 275 -14.73 10.27 6.66
CA ALA A 275 -15.92 9.46 6.42
C ALA A 275 -16.94 10.39 5.78
N HIS A 276 -17.23 10.19 4.50
CA HIS A 276 -18.41 10.78 3.94
C HIS A 276 -19.52 10.16 4.77
N GLU A 277 -20.15 11.00 5.59
CA GLU A 277 -21.48 10.71 6.08
C GLU A 277 -22.26 10.27 4.85
N THR A 278 -22.52 8.97 4.77
CA THR A 278 -23.56 8.48 3.90
C THR A 278 -24.81 9.15 4.43
N ARG A 279 -25.23 10.23 3.76
CA ARG A 279 -26.58 10.74 3.94
C ARG A 279 -27.47 9.57 3.56
N GLU A 280 -28.08 9.00 4.55
CA GLU A 280 -29.30 8.24 4.38
C GLU A 280 -30.35 9.26 3.91
N ASP A 281 -30.70 9.21 2.63
CA ASP A 281 -31.95 9.73 2.11
C ASP A 281 -32.96 8.60 2.05
#